data_9516aca430c5c9a70d244fec510bb39e
#
_entry.id   9516aca430c5c9a70d244fec510bb39e
#
_cell.length_a   1.000
_cell.length_b   1.000
_cell.length_c   1.000
_cell.angle_alpha   90.00
_cell.angle_beta   90.00
_cell.angle_gamma   90.00
#
_symmetry.space_group_name_H-M   'P 1'
#
loop_
_entity.id
_entity.type
_entity.pdbx_description
1 polymer ?
#
loop_
_entity_poly.entity_id
_entity_poly.type
_entity_poly.pdbx_seq_one_letter_code
_entity_poly.pdbx_strand_id
1 'polypeptide(L)'
;MRRSPIIAPLSVANANPADVYISPVNLTANGRAHLGHAAGPFLRMDVVQRHLKRAGHHVRSGLTTDGFENHVLVRAARENIDPSDLAHGFHVEIAHDLASLGIVFDHFDDPAYGKNLQRFSNVSNALMEALSAAGSLEFRAARLPVDDAGSALTPTEERFCIGGWFGGTCPVCGASAGSFFCEQCGDHFEPDEARNPVSRRGRIVEWTDNISAFLTITRNDQLVRAWDDAAIEPGFVEIGRRYIARKGQRMRLTVPGLHGVAWNSQQFNTRQILFSYSSLLYAHSLYCGHKDAEASGTPSAFARNSDTFLIGATGIDNTIPMLVGVTGCALGQESFRQFDRIFFNHFLLLNGSKFSTSRGHVIWAGEIAQVPDISIDILRVCLSEICPEEAETDLNPKQLIDRYNAILDKIAVVFNRCTDIINAMPSSAACHVDDAMMLTLNRLYNQQCSALSLDHLRVSHVSRSVTEWLDCVDSNPHYQNAYTWLMGFSILGWPLMPRITEALWHWLGHEGHPIAACAARPSSVRSGRIPRIDGRSLTAADIDGCLPGKVAP
;
A
#
# COMPACT_ATOMS: atom_id res chain seq x y z
N MET A 1 8.92 21.87 -10.85
CA MET A 1 7.85 21.70 -9.86
C MET A 1 6.60 21.25 -10.60
N ARG A 2 6.24 19.97 -10.54
CA ARG A 2 4.91 19.53 -10.97
C ARG A 2 3.95 19.82 -9.83
N ARG A 3 2.89 20.58 -10.11
CA ARG A 3 1.84 20.84 -9.12
C ARG A 3 1.06 19.55 -8.89
N SER A 4 0.69 19.26 -7.63
CA SER A 4 -0.30 18.20 -7.34
C SER A 4 -1.55 18.40 -8.20
N PRO A 5 -2.21 17.32 -8.67
CA PRO A 5 -3.45 17.45 -9.38
C PRO A 5 -4.43 18.31 -8.59
N ILE A 6 -4.92 19.39 -9.19
CA ILE A 6 -5.91 20.26 -8.55
C ILE A 6 -7.25 19.53 -8.60
N ILE A 7 -7.75 19.13 -7.43
CA ILE A 7 -9.06 18.48 -7.30
C ILE A 7 -10.13 19.55 -7.35
N ALA A 8 -10.97 19.51 -8.39
CA ALA A 8 -12.03 20.49 -8.58
C ALA A 8 -13.19 20.29 -7.60
N PRO A 9 -13.85 21.36 -7.14
CA PRO A 9 -15.09 21.26 -6.38
C PRO A 9 -16.22 20.61 -7.19
N LEU A 10 -17.25 20.10 -6.51
CA LEU A 10 -18.42 19.40 -7.08
C LEU A 10 -19.11 20.13 -8.25
N SER A 11 -19.03 21.46 -8.28
CA SER A 11 -19.68 22.29 -9.31
C SER A 11 -18.92 22.39 -10.63
N VAL A 12 -17.67 21.91 -10.68
CA VAL A 12 -16.80 22.06 -11.86
C VAL A 12 -16.18 20.70 -12.20
N ALA A 13 -16.53 20.15 -13.35
CA ALA A 13 -15.79 19.04 -13.93
C ALA A 13 -14.33 19.48 -14.14
N ASN A 14 -13.39 18.59 -13.82
CA ASN A 14 -11.97 18.90 -14.00
C ASN A 14 -11.70 19.23 -15.47
N ALA A 15 -11.37 20.49 -15.76
CA ALA A 15 -11.13 20.95 -17.12
C ALA A 15 -9.87 20.29 -17.73
N ASN A 16 -8.95 19.78 -16.88
CA ASN A 16 -7.73 19.07 -17.27
C ASN A 16 -7.54 17.84 -16.39
N PRO A 17 -8.11 16.68 -16.76
CA PRO A 17 -7.84 15.42 -16.06
C PRO A 17 -6.35 15.08 -16.15
N ALA A 18 -5.75 14.70 -15.02
CA ALA A 18 -4.37 14.23 -14.97
C ALA A 18 -4.34 12.71 -15.12
N ASP A 19 -3.31 12.20 -15.80
CA ASP A 19 -2.98 10.78 -15.75
C ASP A 19 -2.20 10.51 -14.46
N VAL A 20 -2.68 9.57 -13.66
CA VAL A 20 -2.09 9.20 -12.37
C VAL A 20 -1.83 7.70 -12.35
N TYR A 21 -0.65 7.32 -11.85
CA TYR A 21 -0.30 5.93 -11.62
C TYR A 21 0.07 5.70 -10.15
N ILE A 22 -0.59 4.73 -9.51
CA ILE A 22 -0.39 4.39 -8.11
C ILE A 22 0.33 3.05 -8.03
N SER A 23 1.51 3.02 -7.38
CA SER A 23 2.28 1.82 -7.15
C SER A 23 2.78 1.78 -5.70
N PRO A 24 2.02 1.17 -4.78
CA PRO A 24 2.51 0.93 -3.43
C PRO A 24 3.69 -0.04 -3.43
N VAL A 25 4.45 -0.04 -2.34
CA VAL A 25 5.51 -1.03 -2.13
C VAL A 25 4.92 -2.44 -2.10
N ASN A 26 5.61 -3.37 -2.76
CA ASN A 26 5.29 -4.79 -2.79
C ASN A 26 5.29 -5.42 -1.39
N LEU A 27 4.50 -6.50 -1.22
CA LEU A 27 4.55 -7.34 -0.02
C LEU A 27 5.52 -8.50 -0.24
N THR A 28 6.25 -8.87 0.81
CA THR A 28 7.03 -10.12 0.80
C THR A 28 6.10 -11.33 0.81
N ALA A 29 6.29 -12.23 -0.14
CA ALA A 29 5.47 -13.43 -0.31
C ALA A 29 5.88 -14.56 0.65
N ASN A 30 5.91 -14.29 1.96
CA ASN A 30 6.24 -15.25 3.01
C ASN A 30 5.13 -15.44 4.06
N GLY A 31 3.95 -14.90 3.78
CA GLY A 31 2.75 -14.97 4.62
C GLY A 31 1.60 -14.20 3.98
N ARG A 32 0.41 -14.35 4.55
CA ARG A 32 -0.81 -13.66 4.12
C ARG A 32 -0.79 -12.17 4.46
N ALA A 33 -1.70 -11.40 3.88
CA ALA A 33 -1.92 -10.02 4.26
C ALA A 33 -2.72 -9.93 5.59
N HIS A 34 -2.18 -9.23 6.58
CA HIS A 34 -2.87 -8.94 7.83
C HIS A 34 -3.42 -7.51 7.85
N LEU A 35 -4.28 -7.18 8.83
CA LEU A 35 -4.92 -5.86 8.91
C LEU A 35 -3.93 -4.71 9.01
N GLY A 36 -2.72 -4.92 9.56
CA GLY A 36 -1.67 -3.90 9.57
C GLY A 36 -1.19 -3.50 8.16
N HIS A 37 -1.10 -4.48 7.24
CA HIS A 37 -0.84 -4.20 5.83
C HIS A 37 -2.03 -3.50 5.18
N ALA A 38 -3.24 -4.04 5.39
CA ALA A 38 -4.46 -3.55 4.75
C ALA A 38 -4.78 -2.10 5.15
N ALA A 39 -4.84 -1.79 6.46
CA ALA A 39 -5.19 -0.46 6.97
C ALA A 39 -4.10 0.60 6.71
N GLY A 40 -2.84 0.16 6.52
CA GLY A 40 -1.73 1.04 6.17
C GLY A 40 -1.75 1.44 4.69
N PRO A 41 -0.76 1.02 3.89
CA PRO A 41 -0.57 1.55 2.54
C PRO A 41 -1.69 1.16 1.56
N PHE A 42 -2.30 -0.03 1.69
CA PHE A 42 -3.16 -0.55 0.62
C PHE A 42 -4.56 0.06 0.63
N LEU A 43 -5.26 0.08 1.77
CA LEU A 43 -6.56 0.77 1.89
C LEU A 43 -6.41 2.27 1.64
N ARG A 44 -5.32 2.87 2.13
CA ARG A 44 -5.00 4.28 1.90
C ARG A 44 -4.93 4.59 0.42
N MET A 45 -4.24 3.77 -0.37
CA MET A 45 -4.12 3.96 -1.81
C MET A 45 -5.40 3.63 -2.57
N ASP A 46 -6.19 2.64 -2.15
CA ASP A 46 -7.51 2.38 -2.73
C ASP A 46 -8.47 3.57 -2.52
N VAL A 47 -8.47 4.18 -1.33
CA VAL A 47 -9.26 5.40 -1.04
C VAL A 47 -8.81 6.56 -1.92
N VAL A 48 -7.49 6.79 -2.08
CA VAL A 48 -6.93 7.83 -2.96
C VAL A 48 -7.31 7.58 -4.41
N GLN A 49 -7.17 6.34 -4.89
CA GLN A 49 -7.55 5.97 -6.25
C GLN A 49 -9.01 6.31 -6.55
N ARG A 50 -9.93 5.90 -5.67
CA ARG A 50 -11.37 6.20 -5.83
C ARG A 50 -11.64 7.70 -5.76
N HIS A 51 -10.99 8.39 -4.84
CA HIS A 51 -11.13 9.85 -4.74
C HIS A 51 -10.69 10.56 -6.02
N LEU A 52 -9.54 10.22 -6.58
CA LEU A 52 -9.05 10.81 -7.82
C LEU A 52 -9.94 10.43 -9.03
N LYS A 53 -10.42 9.19 -9.11
CA LYS A 53 -11.37 8.75 -10.15
C LYS A 53 -12.67 9.56 -10.08
N ARG A 54 -13.29 9.74 -8.89
CA ARG A 54 -14.52 10.55 -8.77
C ARG A 54 -14.32 12.03 -9.07
N ALA A 55 -13.07 12.53 -8.92
CA ALA A 55 -12.69 13.88 -9.30
C ALA A 55 -12.41 14.03 -10.80
N GLY A 56 -12.52 12.96 -11.58
CA GLY A 56 -12.37 12.97 -13.04
C GLY A 56 -10.94 12.77 -13.54
N HIS A 57 -10.02 12.30 -12.71
CA HIS A 57 -8.67 11.93 -13.16
C HIS A 57 -8.63 10.53 -13.76
N HIS A 58 -7.71 10.30 -14.69
CA HIS A 58 -7.40 8.96 -15.23
C HIS A 58 -6.42 8.25 -14.32
N VAL A 59 -6.92 7.35 -13.49
CA VAL A 59 -6.11 6.68 -12.45
C VAL A 59 -5.95 5.21 -12.78
N ARG A 60 -4.70 4.76 -12.83
CA ARG A 60 -4.30 3.37 -13.00
C ARG A 60 -3.40 2.96 -11.83
N SER A 61 -3.35 1.67 -11.54
CA SER A 61 -2.64 1.18 -10.36
C SER A 61 -2.05 -0.20 -10.58
N GLY A 62 -0.90 -0.45 -9.96
CA GLY A 62 -0.23 -1.74 -10.01
C GLY A 62 0.44 -2.10 -8.70
N LEU A 63 0.39 -3.40 -8.37
CA LEU A 63 1.01 -4.00 -7.20
C LEU A 63 1.67 -5.32 -7.59
N THR A 64 2.70 -5.71 -6.85
CA THR A 64 3.37 -7.00 -6.96
C THR A 64 3.62 -7.59 -5.59
N THR A 65 4.02 -8.86 -5.55
CA THR A 65 4.65 -9.48 -4.38
C THR A 65 6.14 -9.69 -4.64
N ASP A 66 6.97 -9.58 -3.59
CA ASP A 66 8.38 -9.94 -3.64
C ASP A 66 8.56 -11.40 -3.20
N GLY A 67 8.73 -12.29 -4.19
CA GLY A 67 9.05 -13.70 -3.98
C GLY A 67 10.54 -13.97 -3.81
N PHE A 68 11.40 -12.95 -3.93
CA PHE A 68 12.85 -13.10 -3.89
C PHE A 68 13.49 -12.65 -2.58
N GLU A 69 12.69 -12.03 -1.70
CA GLU A 69 13.16 -11.60 -0.40
C GLU A 69 13.61 -12.81 0.45
N ASN A 70 14.71 -12.67 1.19
CA ASN A 70 15.34 -13.77 1.91
C ASN A 70 14.43 -14.45 2.95
N HIS A 71 13.42 -13.77 3.48
CA HIS A 71 12.43 -14.36 4.39
C HIS A 71 11.59 -15.45 3.73
N VAL A 72 11.41 -15.42 2.40
CA VAL A 72 10.79 -16.50 1.63
C VAL A 72 11.63 -17.77 1.74
N LEU A 73 12.97 -17.67 1.56
CA LEU A 73 13.87 -18.80 1.74
C LEU A 73 13.81 -19.41 3.15
N VAL A 74 13.76 -18.55 4.17
CA VAL A 74 13.65 -18.99 5.58
C VAL A 74 12.37 -19.78 5.80
N ARG A 75 11.26 -19.31 5.26
CA ARG A 75 9.96 -19.96 5.37
C ARG A 75 9.94 -21.27 4.58
N ALA A 76 10.39 -21.25 3.34
CA ALA A 76 10.46 -22.42 2.45
C ALA A 76 11.29 -23.54 3.06
N ALA A 77 12.46 -23.21 3.64
CA ALA A 77 13.30 -24.21 4.32
C ALA A 77 12.62 -24.83 5.55
N ARG A 78 11.85 -24.05 6.32
CA ARG A 78 11.10 -24.58 7.49
C ARG A 78 9.97 -25.51 7.09
N GLU A 79 9.30 -25.22 5.98
CA GLU A 79 8.15 -25.98 5.48
C GLU A 79 8.55 -27.07 4.50
N ASN A 80 9.82 -27.12 4.11
CA ASN A 80 10.36 -28.05 3.10
C ASN A 80 9.61 -27.97 1.76
N ILE A 81 9.37 -26.73 1.31
CA ILE A 81 8.70 -26.40 0.05
C ILE A 81 9.67 -25.64 -0.84
N ASP A 82 9.52 -25.75 -2.17
CA ASP A 82 10.28 -24.92 -3.11
C ASP A 82 9.98 -23.43 -2.88
N PRO A 83 10.99 -22.53 -2.80
CA PRO A 83 10.76 -21.11 -2.52
C PRO A 83 9.84 -20.42 -3.53
N SER A 84 9.90 -20.77 -4.81
CA SER A 84 9.06 -20.16 -5.85
C SER A 84 7.60 -20.60 -5.72
N ASP A 85 7.37 -21.89 -5.40
CA ASP A 85 6.03 -22.43 -5.17
C ASP A 85 5.42 -21.85 -3.88
N LEU A 86 6.21 -21.72 -2.82
CA LEU A 86 5.80 -21.07 -1.58
C LEU A 86 5.38 -19.61 -1.83
N ALA A 87 6.24 -18.86 -2.52
CA ALA A 87 5.96 -17.45 -2.82
C ALA A 87 4.72 -17.28 -3.68
N HIS A 88 4.56 -18.13 -4.71
CA HIS A 88 3.37 -18.11 -5.55
C HIS A 88 2.08 -18.42 -4.77
N GLY A 89 2.13 -19.40 -3.87
CA GLY A 89 1.01 -19.71 -2.98
C GLY A 89 0.61 -18.48 -2.15
N PHE A 90 1.57 -17.81 -1.51
CA PHE A 90 1.28 -16.60 -0.73
C PHE A 90 0.87 -15.41 -1.61
N HIS A 91 1.39 -15.27 -2.83
CA HIS A 91 0.87 -14.26 -3.76
C HIS A 91 -0.64 -14.40 -3.97
N VAL A 92 -1.11 -15.62 -4.24
CA VAL A 92 -2.55 -15.89 -4.44
C VAL A 92 -3.36 -15.58 -3.18
N GLU A 93 -2.85 -15.96 -2.00
CA GLU A 93 -3.52 -15.67 -0.73
C GLU A 93 -3.56 -14.16 -0.42
N ILE A 94 -2.46 -13.42 -0.64
CA ILE A 94 -2.40 -11.96 -0.46
C ILE A 94 -3.38 -11.26 -1.40
N ALA A 95 -3.46 -11.69 -2.66
CA ALA A 95 -4.40 -11.13 -3.63
C ALA A 95 -5.85 -11.33 -3.16
N HIS A 96 -6.18 -12.53 -2.69
CA HIS A 96 -7.49 -12.83 -2.11
C HIS A 96 -7.78 -12.00 -0.85
N ASP A 97 -6.81 -11.88 0.06
CA ASP A 97 -6.95 -11.12 1.31
C ASP A 97 -7.26 -9.65 1.06
N LEU A 98 -6.54 -9.01 0.13
CA LEU A 98 -6.80 -7.61 -0.23
C LEU A 98 -8.13 -7.43 -0.96
N ALA A 99 -8.43 -8.30 -1.92
CA ALA A 99 -9.68 -8.27 -2.67
C ALA A 99 -10.91 -8.49 -1.79
N SER A 100 -10.80 -9.33 -0.74
CA SER A 100 -11.88 -9.59 0.21
C SER A 100 -12.30 -8.33 0.97
N LEU A 101 -11.35 -7.40 1.21
CA LEU A 101 -11.59 -6.07 1.78
C LEU A 101 -11.97 -5.02 0.71
N GLY A 102 -12.19 -5.41 -0.55
CA GLY A 102 -12.49 -4.50 -1.64
C GLY A 102 -11.33 -3.58 -2.00
N ILE A 103 -10.09 -3.94 -1.67
CA ILE A 103 -8.86 -3.25 -2.08
C ILE A 103 -8.42 -3.88 -3.40
N VAL A 104 -8.49 -3.12 -4.49
CA VAL A 104 -8.27 -3.63 -5.85
C VAL A 104 -7.30 -2.73 -6.59
N PHE A 105 -6.32 -3.37 -7.23
CA PHE A 105 -5.39 -2.74 -8.18
C PHE A 105 -5.69 -3.22 -9.60
N ASP A 106 -5.46 -2.38 -10.60
CA ASP A 106 -5.71 -2.74 -12.00
C ASP A 106 -4.81 -3.91 -12.46
N HIS A 107 -3.60 -4.00 -11.86
CA HIS A 107 -2.66 -5.11 -12.04
C HIS A 107 -2.14 -5.57 -10.67
N PHE A 108 -2.23 -6.86 -10.40
CA PHE A 108 -1.57 -7.47 -9.24
C PHE A 108 -0.88 -8.77 -9.71
N ASP A 109 0.42 -8.67 -9.93
CA ASP A 109 1.23 -9.73 -10.54
C ASP A 109 2.22 -10.36 -9.55
N ASP A 110 2.55 -11.64 -9.81
CA ASP A 110 3.69 -12.33 -9.22
C ASP A 110 4.87 -12.29 -10.19
N PRO A 111 5.88 -11.41 -9.97
CA PRO A 111 7.03 -11.31 -10.85
C PRO A 111 8.00 -12.49 -10.75
N ALA A 112 7.94 -13.26 -9.67
CA ALA A 112 8.84 -14.38 -9.42
C ALA A 112 8.38 -15.68 -10.12
N TYR A 113 7.17 -15.70 -10.72
CA TYR A 113 6.56 -16.93 -11.20
C TYR A 113 6.23 -16.93 -12.70
N GLY A 114 6.44 -18.07 -13.34
CA GLY A 114 6.04 -18.34 -14.73
C GLY A 114 6.66 -17.36 -15.73
N LYS A 115 5.86 -16.92 -16.70
CA LYS A 115 6.29 -15.98 -17.76
C LYS A 115 6.66 -14.57 -17.26
N ASN A 116 6.20 -14.21 -16.05
CA ASN A 116 6.48 -12.91 -15.48
C ASN A 116 7.96 -12.78 -15.06
N LEU A 117 8.59 -13.89 -14.64
CA LEU A 117 9.99 -13.91 -14.21
C LEU A 117 10.94 -13.34 -15.27
N GLN A 118 10.81 -13.76 -16.54
CA GLN A 118 11.67 -13.23 -17.60
C GLN A 118 11.46 -11.74 -17.84
N ARG A 119 10.20 -11.27 -17.80
CA ARG A 119 9.89 -9.85 -17.96
C ARG A 119 10.45 -9.03 -16.81
N PHE A 120 10.24 -9.50 -15.58
CA PHE A 120 10.76 -8.84 -14.39
C PHE A 120 12.29 -8.77 -14.40
N SER A 121 12.96 -9.87 -14.78
CA SER A 121 14.41 -9.91 -14.95
C SER A 121 14.89 -8.91 -16.00
N ASN A 122 14.20 -8.79 -17.13
CA ASN A 122 14.56 -7.81 -18.18
C ASN A 122 14.45 -6.37 -17.67
N VAL A 123 13.36 -6.02 -16.99
CA VAL A 123 13.17 -4.67 -16.41
C VAL A 123 14.22 -4.38 -15.35
N SER A 124 14.49 -5.35 -14.47
CA SER A 124 15.50 -5.24 -13.41
C SER A 124 16.91 -5.04 -13.97
N ASN A 125 17.28 -5.81 -15.00
CA ASN A 125 18.57 -5.67 -15.66
C ASN A 125 18.69 -4.34 -16.41
N ALA A 126 17.62 -3.86 -17.06
CA ALA A 126 17.62 -2.55 -17.72
C ALA A 126 17.88 -1.40 -16.71
N LEU A 127 17.36 -1.50 -15.49
CA LEU A 127 17.68 -0.56 -14.41
C LEU A 127 19.18 -0.59 -14.06
N MET A 128 19.74 -1.79 -13.85
CA MET A 128 21.15 -1.95 -13.48
C MET A 128 22.10 -1.52 -14.60
N GLU A 129 21.75 -1.79 -15.86
CA GLU A 129 22.48 -1.32 -17.03
C GLU A 129 22.46 0.21 -17.14
N ALA A 130 21.29 0.84 -16.91
CA ALA A 130 21.17 2.29 -16.91
C ALA A 130 22.02 2.94 -15.81
N LEU A 131 22.02 2.37 -14.59
CA LEU A 131 22.87 2.83 -13.48
C LEU A 131 24.38 2.64 -13.80
N SER A 132 24.74 1.51 -14.41
CA SER A 132 26.12 1.23 -14.83
C SER A 132 26.58 2.21 -15.89
N ALA A 133 25.77 2.46 -16.92
CA ALA A 133 26.08 3.39 -18.00
C ALA A 133 26.23 4.85 -17.51
N ALA A 134 25.47 5.22 -16.48
CA ALA A 134 25.56 6.53 -15.84
C ALA A 134 26.75 6.68 -14.87
N GLY A 135 27.53 5.60 -14.63
CA GLY A 135 28.65 5.62 -13.68
C GLY A 135 28.22 5.70 -12.21
N SER A 136 26.99 5.33 -11.90
CA SER A 136 26.40 5.41 -10.54
C SER A 136 26.67 4.16 -9.68
N LEU A 137 27.47 3.23 -10.15
CA LEU A 137 27.82 1.99 -9.43
C LEU A 137 29.22 2.05 -8.85
N GLU A 138 29.34 1.63 -7.58
CA GLU A 138 30.59 1.36 -6.90
C GLU A 138 30.63 -0.12 -6.52
N PHE A 139 31.73 -0.82 -6.88
CA PHE A 139 31.96 -2.19 -6.45
C PHE A 139 32.84 -2.20 -5.22
N ARG A 140 32.37 -2.81 -4.15
CA ARG A 140 33.05 -2.80 -2.84
C ARG A 140 33.05 -4.17 -2.20
N ALA A 141 34.17 -4.48 -1.54
CA ALA A 141 34.19 -5.52 -0.54
C ALA A 141 33.35 -5.12 0.67
N ALA A 142 32.36 -5.95 0.98
CA ALA A 142 31.55 -5.86 2.20
C ALA A 142 31.78 -7.12 3.03
N ARG A 143 31.97 -6.95 4.31
CA ARG A 143 32.27 -8.05 5.22
C ARG A 143 30.98 -8.74 5.64
N LEU A 144 30.78 -9.97 5.15
CA LEU A 144 29.56 -10.75 5.40
C LEU A 144 29.86 -11.99 6.25
N PRO A 145 28.96 -12.36 7.18
CA PRO A 145 29.13 -13.54 8.02
C PRO A 145 28.80 -14.81 7.22
N VAL A 146 29.58 -15.85 7.47
CA VAL A 146 29.40 -17.22 6.97
C VAL A 146 29.12 -18.12 8.17
N ASP A 147 28.13 -18.99 8.06
CA ASP A 147 27.79 -19.95 9.11
C ASP A 147 28.15 -21.40 8.75
N ASP A 148 28.08 -22.28 9.76
CA ASP A 148 28.34 -23.72 9.61
C ASP A 148 27.08 -24.52 9.19
N ALA A 149 26.00 -23.84 8.81
CA ALA A 149 24.83 -24.50 8.27
C ALA A 149 25.09 -24.95 6.83
N GLY A 150 25.00 -26.22 6.60
CA GLY A 150 25.28 -26.84 5.31
C GLY A 150 26.54 -27.70 5.31
N SER A 151 26.82 -28.33 4.19
CA SER A 151 27.96 -29.22 3.98
C SER A 151 29.05 -28.52 3.16
N ALA A 152 30.19 -29.18 2.98
CA ALA A 152 31.24 -28.74 2.06
C ALA A 152 30.77 -28.65 0.59
N LEU A 153 29.63 -29.26 0.26
CA LEU A 153 29.03 -29.24 -1.09
C LEU A 153 28.00 -28.12 -1.24
N THR A 154 27.67 -27.38 -0.16
CA THR A 154 26.75 -26.24 -0.22
C THR A 154 27.41 -25.10 -1.02
N PRO A 155 26.71 -24.53 -2.05
CA PRO A 155 27.23 -23.38 -2.79
C PRO A 155 27.66 -22.25 -1.85
N THR A 156 28.73 -21.56 -2.22
CA THR A 156 29.31 -20.48 -1.39
C THR A 156 28.29 -19.41 -1.07
N GLU A 157 27.42 -19.06 -2.02
CA GLU A 157 26.38 -18.04 -1.90
C GLU A 157 25.36 -18.38 -0.81
N GLU A 158 25.05 -19.67 -0.63
CA GLU A 158 24.09 -20.14 0.38
C GLU A 158 24.68 -20.22 1.79
N ARG A 159 26.00 -20.16 1.92
CA ARG A 159 26.69 -20.15 3.22
C ARG A 159 26.69 -18.79 3.89
N PHE A 160 26.41 -17.71 3.15
CA PHE A 160 26.30 -16.39 3.75
C PHE A 160 25.07 -16.32 4.68
N CYS A 161 25.35 -15.94 5.92
CA CYS A 161 24.33 -15.75 6.95
C CYS A 161 23.79 -14.32 6.87
N ILE A 162 22.85 -14.08 5.96
CA ILE A 162 22.26 -12.76 5.70
C ILE A 162 20.72 -12.84 5.70
N GLY A 163 20.05 -11.69 5.64
CA GLY A 163 18.60 -11.59 5.63
C GLY A 163 17.97 -12.25 6.87
N GLY A 164 16.98 -13.08 6.66
CA GLY A 164 16.26 -13.79 7.72
C GLY A 164 17.07 -14.84 8.49
N TRP A 165 18.23 -15.27 7.97
CA TRP A 165 19.14 -16.19 8.66
C TRP A 165 20.01 -15.49 9.71
N PHE A 166 20.20 -14.18 9.59
CA PHE A 166 21.00 -13.37 10.49
C PHE A 166 20.14 -12.77 11.61
N GLY A 167 20.70 -12.67 12.78
CA GLY A 167 20.18 -11.93 13.91
C GLY A 167 21.28 -11.13 14.60
N GLY A 168 20.88 -10.06 15.25
CA GLY A 168 21.79 -9.22 16.01
C GLY A 168 21.07 -8.09 16.71
N THR A 169 21.85 -7.13 17.19
CA THR A 169 21.34 -5.91 17.84
C THR A 169 21.61 -4.71 16.94
N CYS A 170 20.59 -3.91 16.68
CA CYS A 170 20.70 -2.70 15.88
C CYS A 170 21.79 -1.76 16.44
N PRO A 171 22.72 -1.28 15.61
CA PRO A 171 23.77 -0.37 16.05
C PRO A 171 23.24 1.01 16.45
N VAL A 172 22.04 1.38 15.99
CA VAL A 172 21.44 2.71 16.22
C VAL A 172 20.55 2.73 17.45
N CYS A 173 19.50 1.90 17.52
CA CYS A 173 18.53 1.93 18.61
C CYS A 173 18.68 0.84 19.66
N GLY A 174 19.54 -0.16 19.43
CA GLY A 174 19.75 -1.27 20.37
C GLY A 174 18.68 -2.37 20.35
N ALA A 175 17.67 -2.27 19.49
CA ALA A 175 16.66 -3.31 19.35
C ALA A 175 17.19 -4.55 18.62
N SER A 176 16.50 -5.68 18.76
CA SER A 176 16.77 -6.88 17.94
C SER A 176 16.53 -6.55 16.46
N ALA A 177 17.46 -6.98 15.60
CA ALA A 177 17.42 -6.65 14.17
C ALA A 177 17.88 -7.81 13.29
N GLY A 178 17.54 -7.76 12.02
CA GLY A 178 18.07 -8.63 10.96
C GLY A 178 19.43 -8.15 10.45
N SER A 179 19.86 -8.61 9.26
CA SER A 179 21.20 -8.29 8.76
C SER A 179 21.33 -6.89 8.16
N PHE A 180 20.32 -6.36 7.53
CA PHE A 180 20.47 -5.12 6.76
C PHE A 180 19.58 -3.99 7.26
N PHE A 181 18.63 -4.25 8.14
CA PHE A 181 17.71 -3.25 8.63
C PHE A 181 17.15 -3.55 10.01
N CYS A 182 16.67 -2.51 10.67
CA CYS A 182 16.00 -2.59 11.96
C CYS A 182 14.53 -2.22 11.79
N GLU A 183 13.64 -3.16 12.04
CA GLU A 183 12.19 -2.92 11.98
C GLU A 183 11.70 -1.90 13.03
N GLN A 184 12.45 -1.69 14.12
CA GLN A 184 12.04 -0.79 15.19
C GLN A 184 12.27 0.68 14.84
N CYS A 185 13.43 1.03 14.25
CA CYS A 185 13.79 2.42 13.98
C CYS A 185 13.88 2.76 12.46
N GLY A 186 13.64 1.78 11.58
CA GLY A 186 13.71 1.96 10.13
C GLY A 186 15.12 2.17 9.57
N ASP A 187 16.18 2.06 10.41
CA ASP A 187 17.54 2.28 9.95
C ASP A 187 18.12 1.06 9.25
N HIS A 188 19.00 1.30 8.27
CA HIS A 188 19.72 0.29 7.52
C HIS A 188 21.22 0.29 7.85
N PHE A 189 21.83 -0.90 7.90
CA PHE A 189 23.22 -1.11 8.24
C PHE A 189 23.78 -2.38 7.57
N GLU A 190 25.11 -2.46 7.48
CA GLU A 190 25.76 -3.68 7.03
C GLU A 190 25.85 -4.71 8.16
N PRO A 191 25.91 -6.03 7.87
CA PRO A 191 25.92 -7.07 8.90
C PRO A 191 27.03 -6.94 9.94
N ASP A 192 28.22 -6.45 9.55
CA ASP A 192 29.37 -6.25 10.41
C ASP A 192 29.24 -5.06 11.38
N GLU A 193 28.23 -4.22 11.19
CA GLU A 193 27.89 -3.12 12.11
C GLU A 193 26.93 -3.57 13.22
N ALA A 194 26.23 -4.69 13.03
CA ALA A 194 25.34 -5.23 14.06
C ALA A 194 26.12 -5.66 15.29
N ARG A 195 25.55 -5.39 16.46
CA ARG A 195 26.11 -5.90 17.73
C ARG A 195 25.58 -7.30 17.99
N ASN A 196 26.40 -8.14 18.65
CA ASN A 196 26.01 -9.50 19.02
C ASN A 196 25.44 -10.31 17.83
N PRO A 197 26.18 -10.43 16.71
CA PRO A 197 25.70 -11.15 15.54
C PRO A 197 25.54 -12.64 15.82
N VAL A 198 24.43 -13.23 15.35
CA VAL A 198 24.14 -14.66 15.49
C VAL A 198 23.55 -15.21 14.20
N SER A 199 23.81 -16.49 13.91
CA SER A 199 23.07 -17.23 12.90
C SER A 199 21.82 -17.87 13.51
N ARG A 200 20.71 -17.85 12.77
CA ARG A 200 19.46 -18.52 13.16
C ARG A 200 19.36 -19.97 12.68
N ARG A 201 20.36 -20.45 11.94
CA ARG A 201 20.40 -21.82 11.39
C ARG A 201 21.67 -22.59 11.77
N GLY A 202 22.66 -21.92 12.42
CA GLY A 202 23.92 -22.52 12.82
C GLY A 202 24.74 -21.54 13.67
N ARG A 203 26.08 -21.59 13.53
CA ARG A 203 27.01 -20.67 14.17
C ARG A 203 27.75 -19.89 13.12
N ILE A 204 27.97 -18.59 13.32
CA ILE A 204 28.89 -17.81 12.50
C ILE A 204 30.30 -18.31 12.76
N VAL A 205 30.96 -18.82 11.71
CA VAL A 205 32.30 -19.41 11.79
C VAL A 205 33.38 -18.51 11.23
N GLU A 206 33.04 -17.65 10.29
CA GLU A 206 33.97 -16.68 9.70
C GLU A 206 33.25 -15.44 9.19
N TRP A 207 34.04 -14.40 8.88
CA TRP A 207 33.60 -13.19 8.17
C TRP A 207 34.44 -13.05 6.93
N THR A 208 33.80 -13.01 5.77
CA THR A 208 34.45 -13.03 4.47
C THR A 208 34.10 -11.77 3.67
N ASP A 209 35.09 -11.24 2.96
CA ASP A 209 34.87 -10.13 2.05
C ASP A 209 34.14 -10.61 0.78
N ASN A 210 32.97 -10.02 0.57
CA ASN A 210 32.15 -10.25 -0.62
C ASN A 210 32.01 -8.97 -1.44
N ILE A 211 32.36 -9.02 -2.72
CA ILE A 211 32.24 -7.85 -3.59
C ILE A 211 30.79 -7.74 -4.06
N SER A 212 30.14 -6.64 -3.68
CA SER A 212 28.78 -6.29 -4.06
C SER A 212 28.74 -4.93 -4.75
N ALA A 213 27.68 -4.68 -5.54
CA ALA A 213 27.42 -3.36 -6.11
C ALA A 213 26.68 -2.47 -5.14
N PHE A 214 27.10 -1.22 -5.07
CA PHE A 214 26.48 -0.15 -4.31
C PHE A 214 26.13 1.01 -5.23
N LEU A 215 25.01 1.64 -4.97
CA LEU A 215 24.66 2.92 -5.55
C LEU A 215 25.53 4.02 -4.93
N THR A 216 26.12 4.87 -5.77
CA THR A 216 26.78 6.09 -5.34
C THR A 216 25.95 7.29 -5.79
N ILE A 217 25.44 8.04 -4.85
CA ILE A 217 24.68 9.26 -5.13
C ILE A 217 25.66 10.44 -4.99
N THR A 218 26.14 10.97 -6.09
CA THR A 218 27.18 12.00 -6.12
C THR A 218 26.71 13.41 -5.71
N ARG A 219 25.39 13.61 -5.57
CA ARG A 219 24.77 14.91 -5.28
C ARG A 219 23.75 14.81 -4.16
N ASN A 220 24.19 15.04 -2.92
CA ASN A 220 23.33 15.09 -1.72
C ASN A 220 22.14 16.03 -1.85
N ASP A 221 22.38 17.19 -2.44
CA ASP A 221 21.38 18.22 -2.61
C ASP A 221 20.24 17.80 -3.55
N GLN A 222 20.51 16.94 -4.52
CA GLN A 222 19.46 16.42 -5.41
C GLN A 222 18.55 15.42 -4.70
N LEU A 223 19.11 14.54 -3.88
CA LEU A 223 18.32 13.57 -3.13
C LEU A 223 17.39 14.26 -2.12
N VAL A 224 17.92 15.25 -1.38
CA VAL A 224 17.10 16.02 -0.43
C VAL A 224 16.03 16.85 -1.15
N ARG A 225 16.37 17.49 -2.26
CA ARG A 225 15.37 18.19 -3.08
C ARG A 225 14.29 17.27 -3.62
N ALA A 226 14.66 16.05 -4.03
CA ALA A 226 13.68 15.06 -4.48
C ALA A 226 12.68 14.68 -3.37
N TRP A 227 13.14 14.60 -2.13
CA TRP A 227 12.24 14.36 -0.98
C TRP A 227 11.33 15.55 -0.69
N ASP A 228 11.86 16.80 -0.79
CA ASP A 228 11.08 18.02 -0.63
C ASP A 228 10.03 18.14 -1.76
N ASP A 229 10.41 17.87 -3.01
CA ASP A 229 9.51 17.87 -4.18
C ASP A 229 8.41 16.79 -4.06
N ALA A 230 8.72 15.63 -3.46
CA ALA A 230 7.77 14.57 -3.20
C ALA A 230 6.88 14.83 -1.97
N ALA A 231 7.03 15.99 -1.30
CA ALA A 231 6.29 16.41 -0.10
C ALA A 231 6.33 15.37 1.04
N ILE A 232 7.50 14.77 1.25
CA ILE A 232 7.68 13.75 2.29
C ILE A 232 7.65 14.42 3.67
N GLU A 233 6.93 13.82 4.61
CA GLU A 233 6.79 14.35 5.95
C GLU A 233 8.15 14.45 6.68
N PRO A 234 8.41 15.53 7.42
CA PRO A 234 9.73 15.81 8.02
C PRO A 234 10.29 14.69 8.90
N GLY A 235 9.41 13.93 9.60
CA GLY A 235 9.82 12.80 10.42
C GLY A 235 10.52 11.69 9.63
N PHE A 236 10.02 11.36 8.44
CA PHE A 236 10.63 10.36 7.56
C PHE A 236 11.88 10.91 6.87
N VAL A 237 11.87 12.18 6.46
CA VAL A 237 13.05 12.86 5.90
C VAL A 237 14.21 12.80 6.89
N GLU A 238 13.96 12.99 8.19
CA GLU A 238 15.00 12.93 9.23
C GLU A 238 15.63 11.52 9.33
N ILE A 239 14.86 10.44 9.15
CA ILE A 239 15.41 9.08 9.08
C ILE A 239 16.40 8.97 7.90
N GLY A 240 16.01 9.48 6.72
CA GLY A 240 16.88 9.52 5.54
C GLY A 240 18.15 10.35 5.75
N ARG A 241 18.04 11.53 6.37
CA ARG A 241 19.18 12.40 6.69
C ARG A 241 20.18 11.73 7.64
N ARG A 242 19.69 11.05 8.69
CA ARG A 242 20.54 10.30 9.63
C ARG A 242 21.30 9.16 8.93
N TYR A 243 20.61 8.43 8.04
CA TYR A 243 21.25 7.39 7.25
C TYR A 243 22.38 7.95 6.38
N ILE A 244 22.12 9.02 5.63
CA ILE A 244 23.12 9.67 4.76
C ILE A 244 24.33 10.20 5.57
N ALA A 245 24.07 10.82 6.72
CA ALA A 245 25.13 11.34 7.59
C ALA A 245 26.04 10.22 8.09
N ARG A 246 25.51 9.02 8.35
CA ARG A 246 26.26 7.88 8.87
C ARG A 246 26.92 7.04 7.77
N LYS A 247 26.24 6.82 6.65
CA LYS A 247 26.66 5.91 5.56
C LYS A 247 27.24 6.62 4.34
N GLY A 248 27.15 7.94 4.29
CA GLY A 248 27.31 8.66 3.03
C GLY A 248 26.15 8.31 2.09
N GLN A 249 26.27 8.74 0.85
CA GLN A 249 25.21 8.53 -0.15
C GLN A 249 25.37 7.18 -0.84
N ARG A 250 25.38 6.11 -0.06
CA ARG A 250 25.56 4.76 -0.57
C ARG A 250 24.39 3.89 -0.15
N MET A 251 23.92 3.08 -1.08
CA MET A 251 22.92 2.07 -0.82
C MET A 251 23.34 0.78 -1.50
N ARG A 252 23.26 -0.34 -0.80
CA ARG A 252 23.52 -1.67 -1.36
C ARG A 252 22.53 -1.95 -2.50
N LEU A 253 23.01 -2.48 -3.62
CA LEU A 253 22.18 -2.86 -4.77
C LEU A 253 22.17 -4.38 -5.01
N THR A 254 23.21 -5.10 -4.59
CA THR A 254 23.31 -6.54 -4.77
C THR A 254 23.74 -7.26 -3.49
N VAL A 255 23.38 -8.53 -3.38
CA VAL A 255 23.80 -9.45 -2.32
C VAL A 255 24.20 -10.79 -2.94
N PRO A 256 25.09 -11.57 -2.28
CA PRO A 256 25.33 -12.93 -2.74
C PRO A 256 24.06 -13.77 -2.59
N GLY A 257 23.74 -14.60 -3.60
CA GLY A 257 22.55 -15.44 -3.55
C GLY A 257 22.28 -16.21 -4.83
N LEU A 258 21.46 -17.24 -4.74
CA LEU A 258 21.01 -18.07 -5.85
C LEU A 258 19.54 -17.83 -6.21
N HIS A 259 18.72 -17.47 -5.23
CA HIS A 259 17.30 -17.21 -5.40
C HIS A 259 17.05 -15.70 -5.52
N GLY A 260 16.80 -15.24 -6.74
CA GLY A 260 16.61 -13.82 -7.07
C GLY A 260 17.00 -13.50 -8.50
N VAL A 261 16.82 -12.24 -8.88
CA VAL A 261 17.26 -11.74 -10.20
C VAL A 261 18.78 -11.57 -10.18
N ALA A 262 19.48 -12.40 -10.95
CA ALA A 262 20.92 -12.32 -11.05
C ALA A 262 21.36 -11.10 -11.88
N TRP A 263 22.42 -10.43 -11.43
CA TRP A 263 23.14 -9.44 -12.21
C TRP A 263 24.65 -9.78 -12.21
N ASN A 264 25.25 -9.79 -13.39
CA ASN A 264 26.60 -10.29 -13.60
C ASN A 264 27.59 -9.15 -13.84
N SER A 265 28.75 -9.24 -13.20
CA SER A 265 29.90 -8.36 -13.44
C SER A 265 31.18 -9.15 -13.21
N GLN A 266 32.24 -8.84 -13.98
CA GLN A 266 33.58 -9.42 -13.79
C GLN A 266 34.24 -8.99 -12.46
N GLN A 267 33.69 -7.96 -11.80
CA GLN A 267 34.17 -7.46 -10.50
C GLN A 267 33.67 -8.29 -9.32
N PHE A 268 32.65 -9.11 -9.51
CA PHE A 268 32.12 -9.94 -8.43
C PHE A 268 32.99 -11.17 -8.17
N ASN A 269 33.15 -11.55 -6.92
CA ASN A 269 33.84 -12.77 -6.50
C ASN A 269 32.87 -13.93 -6.18
N THR A 270 31.56 -13.69 -6.19
CA THR A 270 30.48 -14.69 -6.07
C THR A 270 29.30 -14.25 -6.92
N ARG A 271 28.38 -15.18 -7.19
CA ARG A 271 27.12 -14.83 -7.85
C ARG A 271 26.35 -13.82 -7.02
N GLN A 272 25.88 -12.74 -7.66
CA GLN A 272 25.12 -11.68 -7.05
C GLN A 272 23.68 -11.65 -7.60
N ILE A 273 22.74 -11.37 -6.71
CA ILE A 273 21.34 -11.09 -7.03
C ILE A 273 21.00 -9.67 -6.59
N LEU A 274 19.95 -9.09 -7.16
CA LEU A 274 19.48 -7.76 -6.79
C LEU A 274 18.94 -7.74 -5.35
N PHE A 275 19.21 -6.65 -4.66
CA PHE A 275 18.83 -6.49 -3.25
C PHE A 275 17.41 -5.98 -3.11
N SER A 276 16.58 -6.70 -2.35
CA SER A 276 15.14 -6.43 -2.17
C SER A 276 14.83 -5.04 -1.64
N TYR A 277 15.73 -4.43 -0.87
CA TYR A 277 15.51 -3.14 -0.22
C TYR A 277 16.06 -1.93 -1.02
N SER A 278 16.36 -2.09 -2.31
CA SER A 278 16.81 -0.98 -3.17
C SER A 278 16.53 -1.23 -4.64
N SER A 279 17.48 -1.85 -5.37
CA SER A 279 17.37 -2.08 -6.81
C SER A 279 16.15 -2.93 -7.16
N LEU A 280 15.92 -4.02 -6.42
CA LEU A 280 14.77 -4.89 -6.67
C LEU A 280 13.46 -4.19 -6.31
N LEU A 281 13.43 -3.43 -5.21
CA LEU A 281 12.25 -2.66 -4.81
C LEU A 281 11.81 -1.68 -5.91
N TYR A 282 12.77 -0.95 -6.49
CA TYR A 282 12.44 -0.06 -7.60
C TYR A 282 12.06 -0.82 -8.87
N ALA A 283 12.69 -1.97 -9.14
CA ALA A 283 12.34 -2.82 -10.27
C ALA A 283 10.89 -3.32 -10.21
N HIS A 284 10.33 -3.58 -9.01
CA HIS A 284 8.91 -3.91 -8.84
C HIS A 284 7.99 -2.78 -9.36
N SER A 285 8.28 -1.54 -8.99
CA SER A 285 7.51 -0.38 -9.48
C SER A 285 7.65 -0.19 -11.00
N LEU A 286 8.89 -0.33 -11.52
CA LEU A 286 9.15 -0.27 -12.97
C LEU A 286 8.41 -1.36 -13.73
N TYR A 287 8.35 -2.57 -13.17
CA TYR A 287 7.62 -3.70 -13.74
C TYR A 287 6.12 -3.42 -13.80
N CYS A 288 5.53 -2.88 -12.72
CA CYS A 288 4.13 -2.46 -12.71
C CYS A 288 3.84 -1.46 -13.83
N GLY A 289 4.67 -0.43 -13.99
CA GLY A 289 4.54 0.55 -15.07
C GLY A 289 4.74 -0.04 -16.47
N HIS A 290 5.58 -1.07 -16.61
CA HIS A 290 5.75 -1.80 -17.86
C HIS A 290 4.51 -2.63 -18.22
N LYS A 291 3.94 -3.34 -17.26
CA LYS A 291 2.70 -4.11 -17.41
C LYS A 291 1.53 -3.22 -17.81
N ASP A 292 1.40 -2.07 -17.15
CA ASP A 292 0.39 -1.08 -17.47
C ASP A 292 0.54 -0.55 -18.90
N ALA A 293 1.77 -0.26 -19.32
CA ALA A 293 2.08 0.17 -20.69
C ALA A 293 1.70 -0.89 -21.74
N GLU A 294 1.99 -2.17 -21.47
CA GLU A 294 1.57 -3.27 -22.35
C GLU A 294 0.02 -3.36 -22.46
N ALA A 295 -0.69 -3.19 -21.36
CA ALA A 295 -2.15 -3.30 -21.32
C ALA A 295 -2.86 -2.10 -21.94
N SER A 296 -2.35 -0.90 -21.71
CA SER A 296 -2.96 0.36 -22.17
C SER A 296 -2.50 0.80 -23.56
N GLY A 297 -1.38 0.26 -24.06
CA GLY A 297 -0.73 0.72 -25.30
C GLY A 297 -0.08 2.12 -25.17
N THR A 298 0.11 2.61 -23.96
CA THR A 298 0.75 3.90 -23.67
C THR A 298 2.20 3.70 -23.20
N PRO A 299 3.07 4.73 -23.25
CA PRO A 299 4.39 4.64 -22.63
C PRO A 299 4.31 4.33 -21.12
N SER A 300 5.32 3.64 -20.60
CA SER A 300 5.39 3.35 -19.16
C SER A 300 5.31 4.64 -18.33
N ALA A 301 4.51 4.61 -17.28
CA ALA A 301 4.39 5.73 -16.33
C ALA A 301 5.76 6.13 -15.72
N PHE A 302 6.68 5.18 -15.59
CA PHE A 302 8.04 5.41 -15.07
C PHE A 302 9.06 5.82 -16.14
N ALA A 303 8.70 5.91 -17.44
CA ALA A 303 9.62 6.39 -18.45
C ALA A 303 10.02 7.86 -18.16
N ARG A 304 11.29 8.22 -18.42
CA ARG A 304 11.84 9.55 -18.10
C ARG A 304 11.01 10.71 -18.62
N ASN A 305 10.44 10.56 -19.80
CA ASN A 305 9.64 11.57 -20.49
C ASN A 305 8.13 11.43 -20.24
N SER A 306 7.69 10.54 -19.36
CA SER A 306 6.26 10.38 -19.03
C SER A 306 5.75 11.59 -18.25
N ASP A 307 4.52 12.04 -18.57
CA ASP A 307 3.81 13.09 -17.85
C ASP A 307 2.85 12.55 -16.77
N THR A 308 2.73 11.22 -16.66
CA THR A 308 1.92 10.56 -15.64
C THR A 308 2.41 10.93 -14.24
N PHE A 309 1.50 11.31 -13.35
CA PHE A 309 1.80 11.62 -11.95
C PHE A 309 1.93 10.32 -11.15
N LEU A 310 3.10 10.10 -10.53
CA LEU A 310 3.46 8.85 -9.85
C LEU A 310 3.24 8.94 -8.34
N ILE A 311 2.45 8.03 -7.78
CA ILE A 311 2.20 7.95 -6.34
C ILE A 311 2.70 6.60 -5.80
N GLY A 312 3.55 6.66 -4.77
CA GLY A 312 4.00 5.52 -3.98
C GLY A 312 3.45 5.55 -2.56
N ALA A 313 3.38 4.40 -1.92
CA ALA A 313 3.03 4.30 -0.50
C ALA A 313 3.75 3.11 0.15
N THR A 314 4.14 3.28 1.43
CA THR A 314 4.90 2.25 2.15
C THR A 314 4.80 2.41 3.67
N GLY A 315 5.24 1.39 4.41
CA GLY A 315 5.44 1.45 5.86
C GLY A 315 6.77 2.11 6.25
N ILE A 316 6.88 2.54 7.50
CA ILE A 316 8.06 3.19 8.08
C ILE A 316 9.33 2.32 7.98
N ASP A 317 9.19 1.01 8.00
CA ASP A 317 10.28 0.04 7.83
C ASP A 317 10.96 0.10 6.45
N ASN A 318 10.26 0.61 5.44
CA ASN A 318 10.79 0.85 4.10
C ASN A 318 11.18 2.32 3.85
N THR A 319 11.37 3.13 4.89
CA THR A 319 11.75 4.54 4.72
C THR A 319 13.09 4.69 3.99
N ILE A 320 14.14 4.03 4.45
CA ILE A 320 15.46 4.09 3.78
C ILE A 320 15.44 3.46 2.39
N PRO A 321 14.84 2.27 2.18
CA PRO A 321 14.63 1.71 0.85
C PRO A 321 14.00 2.69 -0.16
N MET A 322 12.95 3.40 0.24
CA MET A 322 12.27 4.35 -0.65
C MET A 322 13.05 5.66 -0.82
N LEU A 323 13.51 6.27 0.29
CA LEU A 323 14.17 7.58 0.24
C LEU A 323 15.55 7.52 -0.40
N VAL A 324 16.33 6.50 -0.11
CA VAL A 324 17.72 6.38 -0.57
C VAL A 324 17.83 5.37 -1.71
N GLY A 325 17.22 4.20 -1.57
CA GLY A 325 17.26 3.14 -2.58
C GLY A 325 16.52 3.51 -3.86
N VAL A 326 15.21 3.65 -3.79
CA VAL A 326 14.35 3.91 -4.97
C VAL A 326 14.63 5.29 -5.56
N THR A 327 14.59 6.36 -4.73
CA THR A 327 14.84 7.72 -5.21
C THR A 327 16.27 7.86 -5.73
N GLY A 328 17.25 7.25 -5.06
CA GLY A 328 18.63 7.25 -5.50
C GLY A 328 18.83 6.52 -6.82
N CYS A 329 18.23 5.34 -7.01
CA CYS A 329 18.25 4.62 -8.28
C CYS A 329 17.61 5.46 -9.41
N ALA A 330 16.51 6.14 -9.14
CA ALA A 330 15.86 7.00 -10.13
C ALA A 330 16.73 8.22 -10.52
N LEU A 331 17.44 8.81 -9.56
CA LEU A 331 18.34 9.95 -9.79
C LEU A 331 19.69 9.55 -10.41
N GLY A 332 20.11 8.30 -10.21
CA GLY A 332 21.40 7.77 -10.67
C GLY A 332 21.44 7.41 -12.16
N GLN A 333 20.36 7.59 -12.92
CA GLN A 333 20.29 7.27 -14.35
C GLN A 333 19.27 8.16 -15.07
N GLU A 334 19.16 8.04 -16.40
CA GLU A 334 18.36 8.92 -17.24
C GLU A 334 17.17 8.24 -17.95
N SER A 335 16.94 6.94 -17.71
CA SER A 335 15.90 6.16 -18.38
C SER A 335 14.56 6.18 -17.63
N PHE A 336 14.62 6.21 -16.31
CA PHE A 336 13.45 6.11 -15.44
C PHE A 336 13.34 7.30 -14.51
N ARG A 337 12.12 7.58 -14.05
CA ARG A 337 11.82 8.72 -13.17
C ARG A 337 11.39 8.26 -11.78
N GLN A 338 11.60 9.15 -10.79
CA GLN A 338 11.15 8.96 -9.41
C GLN A 338 9.63 9.16 -9.26
N PHE A 339 9.10 8.76 -8.11
CA PHE A 339 7.77 9.11 -7.68
C PHE A 339 7.61 10.63 -7.49
N ASP A 340 6.43 11.17 -7.85
CA ASP A 340 6.07 12.57 -7.58
C ASP A 340 5.53 12.74 -6.15
N ARG A 341 4.96 11.67 -5.55
CA ARG A 341 4.52 11.61 -4.14
C ARG A 341 4.82 10.25 -3.55
N ILE A 342 5.25 10.24 -2.30
CA ILE A 342 5.46 9.01 -1.52
C ILE A 342 4.82 9.19 -0.16
N PHE A 343 3.88 8.33 0.18
CA PHE A 343 3.21 8.32 1.46
C PHE A 343 3.77 7.24 2.36
N PHE A 344 4.17 7.63 3.56
CA PHE A 344 4.60 6.71 4.59
C PHE A 344 3.48 6.50 5.62
N ASN A 345 3.49 5.37 6.28
CA ASN A 345 2.67 5.12 7.45
C ASN A 345 3.50 4.49 8.57
N HIS A 346 3.10 4.80 9.79
CA HIS A 346 3.62 4.14 10.99
C HIS A 346 3.05 2.73 11.13
N PHE A 347 3.36 2.03 12.23
CA PHE A 347 2.78 0.72 12.49
C PHE A 347 1.36 0.84 13.04
N LEU A 348 0.47 -0.02 12.53
CA LEU A 348 -0.74 -0.37 13.24
C LEU A 348 -0.36 -1.43 14.29
N LEU A 349 -0.73 -1.19 15.53
CA LEU A 349 -0.56 -2.15 16.63
C LEU A 349 -1.84 -2.98 16.79
N LEU A 350 -1.72 -4.12 17.45
CA LEU A 350 -2.84 -4.95 17.88
C LEU A 350 -2.74 -5.12 19.40
N ASN A 351 -3.68 -4.53 20.13
CA ASN A 351 -3.66 -4.49 21.60
C ASN A 351 -2.28 -4.00 22.14
N GLY A 352 -1.79 -2.89 21.62
CA GLY A 352 -0.54 -2.26 22.03
C GLY A 352 0.76 -2.95 21.57
N SER A 353 0.68 -3.99 20.74
CA SER A 353 1.84 -4.73 20.23
C SER A 353 1.87 -4.75 18.71
N LYS A 354 3.09 -4.71 18.12
CA LYS A 354 3.26 -4.80 16.66
C LYS A 354 2.72 -6.12 16.12
N PHE A 355 1.98 -6.05 15.00
CA PHE A 355 1.62 -7.23 14.24
C PHE A 355 2.86 -8.07 13.90
N SER A 356 2.77 -9.37 14.05
CA SER A 356 3.89 -10.28 13.83
C SER A 356 3.42 -11.64 13.33
N THR A 357 3.62 -11.89 12.04
CA THR A 357 3.34 -13.18 11.39
C THR A 357 4.09 -14.33 12.06
N SER A 358 5.37 -14.14 12.37
CA SER A 358 6.21 -15.19 12.97
C SER A 358 5.82 -15.58 14.40
N ARG A 359 5.12 -14.69 15.12
CA ARG A 359 4.62 -14.94 16.48
C ARG A 359 3.13 -15.29 16.52
N GLY A 360 2.46 -15.33 15.36
CA GLY A 360 1.01 -15.52 15.30
C GLY A 360 0.20 -14.36 15.92
N HIS A 361 0.81 -13.19 16.12
CA HIS A 361 0.13 -12.00 16.65
C HIS A 361 -0.42 -11.16 15.50
N VAL A 362 -1.46 -11.68 14.85
CA VAL A 362 -2.06 -11.11 13.64
C VAL A 362 -3.58 -11.30 13.61
N ILE A 363 -4.25 -10.45 12.86
CA ILE A 363 -5.60 -10.68 12.31
C ILE A 363 -5.44 -10.65 10.80
N TRP A 364 -5.71 -11.78 10.15
CA TRP A 364 -5.62 -11.90 8.69
C TRP A 364 -6.77 -11.15 8.02
N ALA A 365 -6.45 -10.43 6.97
CA ALA A 365 -7.43 -9.59 6.25
C ALA A 365 -8.57 -10.42 5.64
N GLY A 366 -8.25 -11.59 5.06
CA GLY A 366 -9.26 -12.47 4.51
C GLY A 366 -10.11 -13.19 5.57
N GLU A 367 -9.54 -13.50 6.74
CA GLU A 367 -10.32 -14.20 7.79
C GLU A 367 -11.39 -13.29 8.39
N ILE A 368 -11.05 -12.05 8.74
CA ILE A 368 -12.05 -11.12 9.25
C ILE A 368 -13.09 -10.78 8.18
N ALA A 369 -12.71 -10.75 6.91
CA ALA A 369 -13.65 -10.50 5.82
C ALA A 369 -14.60 -11.69 5.56
N GLN A 370 -14.31 -12.88 6.08
CA GLN A 370 -15.14 -14.07 5.98
C GLN A 370 -16.06 -14.27 7.20
N VAL A 371 -16.02 -13.40 8.19
CA VAL A 371 -16.98 -13.42 9.31
C VAL A 371 -18.39 -13.33 8.71
N PRO A 372 -19.31 -14.27 9.08
CA PRO A 372 -20.65 -14.31 8.50
C PRO A 372 -21.39 -13.00 8.61
N ASP A 373 -21.89 -12.53 7.47
CA ASP A 373 -22.67 -11.29 7.34
C ASP A 373 -21.93 -10.03 7.83
N ILE A 374 -20.60 -9.99 7.78
CA ILE A 374 -19.86 -8.76 8.01
C ILE A 374 -20.02 -7.80 6.82
N SER A 375 -20.28 -6.54 7.09
CA SER A 375 -20.21 -5.50 6.06
C SER A 375 -18.78 -5.07 5.81
N ILE A 376 -18.24 -5.37 4.64
CA ILE A 376 -16.90 -4.95 4.25
C ILE A 376 -16.82 -3.43 4.14
N ASP A 377 -17.87 -2.77 3.68
CA ASP A 377 -17.93 -1.31 3.59
C ASP A 377 -17.78 -0.64 4.98
N ILE A 378 -18.46 -1.17 6.00
CA ILE A 378 -18.32 -0.66 7.37
C ILE A 378 -16.94 -0.98 7.95
N LEU A 379 -16.43 -2.19 7.71
CA LEU A 379 -15.08 -2.56 8.15
C LEU A 379 -14.01 -1.63 7.57
N ARG A 380 -14.13 -1.27 6.28
CA ARG A 380 -13.23 -0.30 5.62
C ARG A 380 -13.28 1.08 6.27
N VAL A 381 -14.48 1.56 6.66
CA VAL A 381 -14.61 2.82 7.43
C VAL A 381 -13.84 2.71 8.73
N CYS A 382 -14.06 1.65 9.51
CA CYS A 382 -13.37 1.46 10.78
C CYS A 382 -11.84 1.39 10.63
N LEU A 383 -11.35 0.65 9.62
CA LEU A 383 -9.92 0.54 9.33
C LEU A 383 -9.32 1.88 8.86
N SER A 384 -10.07 2.68 8.10
CA SER A 384 -9.60 3.99 7.67
C SER A 384 -9.42 4.96 8.83
N GLU A 385 -10.28 4.91 9.85
CA GLU A 385 -10.22 5.77 11.04
C GLU A 385 -8.99 5.52 11.91
N ILE A 386 -8.45 4.29 11.88
CA ILE A 386 -7.24 3.90 12.60
C ILE A 386 -6.01 3.79 11.70
N CYS A 387 -6.07 4.32 10.47
CA CYS A 387 -4.92 4.36 9.57
C CYS A 387 -3.74 5.06 10.24
N PRO A 388 -2.55 4.44 10.33
CA PRO A 388 -1.42 4.98 11.10
C PRO A 388 -0.62 6.01 10.29
N GLU A 389 -1.24 7.14 9.95
CA GLU A 389 -0.69 8.16 9.05
C GLU A 389 0.29 9.10 9.73
N GLU A 390 -0.01 9.54 10.96
CA GLU A 390 0.78 10.55 11.69
C GLU A 390 1.61 9.94 12.82
N ALA A 391 1.14 8.83 13.36
CA ALA A 391 1.76 8.09 14.45
C ALA A 391 1.31 6.64 14.43
N GLU A 392 1.91 5.82 15.28
CA GLU A 392 1.39 4.48 15.56
C GLU A 392 -0.04 4.56 16.08
N THR A 393 -0.90 3.71 15.57
CA THR A 393 -2.29 3.56 16.03
C THR A 393 -2.51 2.15 16.54
N ASP A 394 -3.54 1.94 17.37
CA ASP A 394 -3.82 0.63 17.94
C ASP A 394 -5.20 0.10 17.52
N LEU A 395 -5.22 -1.11 17.01
CA LEU A 395 -6.44 -1.86 16.75
C LEU A 395 -6.80 -2.64 18.02
N ASN A 396 -7.84 -2.19 18.70
CA ASN A 396 -8.48 -2.93 19.78
C ASN A 396 -9.74 -3.62 19.23
N PRO A 397 -9.83 -4.96 19.27
CA PRO A 397 -10.95 -5.71 18.70
C PRO A 397 -12.33 -5.32 19.26
N LYS A 398 -12.41 -5.01 20.56
CA LYS A 398 -13.66 -4.57 21.16
C LYS A 398 -14.09 -3.21 20.61
N GLN A 399 -13.16 -2.24 20.55
CA GLN A 399 -13.47 -0.92 20.00
C GLN A 399 -13.84 -1.00 18.51
N LEU A 400 -13.21 -1.91 17.75
CA LEU A 400 -13.57 -2.17 16.36
C LEU A 400 -15.03 -2.62 16.24
N ILE A 401 -15.48 -3.58 17.06
CA ILE A 401 -16.87 -4.05 17.07
C ILE A 401 -17.83 -2.94 17.47
N ASP A 402 -17.54 -2.23 18.56
CA ASP A 402 -18.40 -1.15 19.06
C ASP A 402 -18.56 -0.07 17.97
N ARG A 403 -17.47 0.30 17.30
CA ARG A 403 -17.48 1.29 16.21
C ARG A 403 -18.22 0.79 14.98
N TYR A 404 -17.96 -0.47 14.57
CA TYR A 404 -18.65 -1.11 13.46
C TYR A 404 -20.16 -1.10 13.65
N ASN A 405 -20.65 -1.55 14.81
CA ASN A 405 -22.07 -1.58 15.13
C ASN A 405 -22.69 -0.19 15.13
N ALA A 406 -22.01 0.80 15.72
CA ALA A 406 -22.51 2.19 15.76
C ALA A 406 -22.68 2.80 14.35
N ILE A 407 -21.77 2.52 13.43
CA ILE A 407 -21.86 3.00 12.04
C ILE A 407 -23.00 2.26 11.30
N LEU A 408 -23.05 0.93 11.43
CA LEU A 408 -24.09 0.12 10.81
C LEU A 408 -25.49 0.55 11.22
N ASP A 409 -25.73 0.70 12.52
CA ASP A 409 -27.02 1.12 13.08
C ASP A 409 -27.41 2.52 12.56
N LYS A 410 -26.48 3.45 12.55
CA LYS A 410 -26.71 4.80 12.05
C LYS A 410 -27.12 4.81 10.59
N ILE A 411 -26.39 4.08 9.74
CA ILE A 411 -26.71 3.97 8.32
C ILE A 411 -28.08 3.29 8.13
N ALA A 412 -28.35 2.20 8.84
CA ALA A 412 -29.61 1.47 8.74
C ALA A 412 -30.83 2.34 9.07
N VAL A 413 -30.74 3.17 10.12
CA VAL A 413 -31.81 4.11 10.50
C VAL A 413 -32.09 5.10 9.38
N VAL A 414 -31.05 5.69 8.80
CA VAL A 414 -31.21 6.70 7.73
C VAL A 414 -31.75 6.07 6.46
N PHE A 415 -31.26 4.90 6.07
CA PHE A 415 -31.74 4.19 4.88
C PHE A 415 -33.19 3.76 4.99
N ASN A 416 -33.64 3.26 6.16
CA ASN A 416 -35.04 2.94 6.40
C ASN A 416 -35.90 4.18 6.22
N ARG A 417 -35.50 5.31 6.78
CA ARG A 417 -36.21 6.57 6.64
C ARG A 417 -36.32 7.05 5.19
N CYS A 418 -35.20 7.03 4.43
CA CYS A 418 -35.22 7.37 3.01
C CYS A 418 -36.16 6.42 2.22
N THR A 419 -36.16 5.13 2.57
CA THR A 419 -37.06 4.13 1.98
C THR A 419 -38.53 4.47 2.23
N ASP A 420 -38.89 4.82 3.46
CA ASP A 420 -40.27 5.18 3.81
C ASP A 420 -40.73 6.42 3.05
N ILE A 421 -39.89 7.46 2.96
CA ILE A 421 -40.14 8.68 2.18
C ILE A 421 -40.39 8.36 0.71
N ILE A 422 -39.51 7.58 0.10
CA ILE A 422 -39.60 7.24 -1.34
C ILE A 422 -40.83 6.38 -1.62
N ASN A 423 -41.14 5.41 -0.78
CA ASN A 423 -42.32 4.54 -0.94
C ASN A 423 -43.64 5.27 -0.77
N ALA A 424 -43.66 6.38 -0.02
CA ALA A 424 -44.86 7.22 0.16
C ALA A 424 -45.14 8.16 -1.02
N MET A 425 -44.21 8.26 -2.01
CA MET A 425 -44.31 9.17 -3.14
C MET A 425 -45.08 8.60 -4.32
N PRO A 426 -45.84 9.43 -5.06
CA PRO A 426 -46.43 9.00 -6.31
C PRO A 426 -45.37 8.61 -7.36
N SER A 427 -45.61 7.55 -8.12
CA SER A 427 -44.70 7.09 -9.19
C SER A 427 -44.43 8.12 -10.30
N SER A 428 -45.26 9.18 -10.38
CA SER A 428 -45.11 10.32 -11.30
C SER A 428 -44.34 11.50 -10.73
N ALA A 429 -43.83 11.41 -9.47
CA ALA A 429 -43.10 12.51 -8.85
C ALA A 429 -41.76 12.74 -9.58
N ALA A 430 -41.52 13.99 -9.98
CA ALA A 430 -40.23 14.38 -10.57
C ALA A 430 -39.12 14.41 -9.51
N CYS A 431 -37.96 13.88 -9.84
CA CYS A 431 -36.76 14.00 -9.01
C CYS A 431 -36.20 15.43 -9.12
N HIS A 432 -36.33 16.17 -8.05
CA HIS A 432 -35.67 17.48 -7.92
C HIS A 432 -34.57 17.36 -6.86
N VAL A 433 -33.49 18.09 -7.09
CA VAL A 433 -32.38 18.19 -6.14
C VAL A 433 -32.71 19.29 -5.13
N ASP A 434 -32.45 19.04 -3.84
CA ASP A 434 -32.57 20.03 -2.80
C ASP A 434 -31.33 20.95 -2.79
N ASP A 435 -31.52 22.23 -3.10
CA ASP A 435 -30.42 23.20 -3.23
C ASP A 435 -29.72 23.46 -1.89
N ALA A 436 -30.42 23.43 -0.77
CA ALA A 436 -29.82 23.64 0.55
C ALA A 436 -28.93 22.44 0.94
N MET A 437 -29.40 21.22 0.69
CA MET A 437 -28.58 20.02 0.88
C MET A 437 -27.38 19.99 -0.07
N MET A 438 -27.51 20.51 -1.29
CA MET A 438 -26.37 20.60 -2.21
C MET A 438 -25.28 21.54 -1.70
N LEU A 439 -25.61 22.62 -1.03
CA LEU A 439 -24.61 23.48 -0.38
C LEU A 439 -23.84 22.74 0.71
N THR A 440 -24.57 21.96 1.51
CA THR A 440 -23.95 21.10 2.55
C THR A 440 -23.07 20.01 1.93
N LEU A 441 -23.54 19.34 0.88
CA LEU A 441 -22.78 18.35 0.14
C LEU A 441 -21.48 18.94 -0.42
N ASN A 442 -21.55 20.11 -1.05
CA ASN A 442 -20.38 20.82 -1.56
C ASN A 442 -19.36 21.14 -0.45
N ARG A 443 -19.83 21.61 0.70
CA ARG A 443 -18.95 21.87 1.84
C ARG A 443 -18.23 20.60 2.33
N LEU A 444 -18.99 19.51 2.52
CA LEU A 444 -18.44 18.23 2.98
C LEU A 444 -17.51 17.58 1.96
N TYR A 445 -17.84 17.69 0.68
CA TYR A 445 -16.96 17.24 -0.39
C TYR A 445 -15.64 18.01 -0.39
N ASN A 446 -15.66 19.33 -0.24
CA ASN A 446 -14.46 20.14 -0.16
C ASN A 446 -13.61 19.81 1.09
N GLN A 447 -14.24 19.47 2.22
CA GLN A 447 -13.54 18.95 3.40
C GLN A 447 -12.84 17.62 3.09
N GLN A 448 -13.51 16.70 2.38
CA GLN A 448 -12.84 15.47 1.93
C GLN A 448 -11.71 15.74 0.95
N CYS A 449 -11.88 16.65 0.00
CA CYS A 449 -10.81 17.05 -0.92
C CYS A 449 -9.60 17.59 -0.16
N SER A 450 -9.82 18.37 0.89
CA SER A 450 -8.74 18.86 1.75
C SER A 450 -8.04 17.73 2.50
N ALA A 451 -8.80 16.79 3.07
CA ALA A 451 -8.26 15.61 3.77
C ALA A 451 -7.50 14.66 2.84
N LEU A 452 -7.93 14.55 1.58
CA LEU A 452 -7.34 13.69 0.55
C LEU A 452 -6.39 14.44 -0.39
N SER A 453 -5.99 15.67 -0.03
CA SER A 453 -4.95 16.40 -0.76
C SER A 453 -3.64 15.62 -0.75
N LEU A 454 -3.01 15.50 -1.94
CA LEU A 454 -1.75 14.78 -2.07
C LEU A 454 -0.55 15.49 -1.41
N ASP A 455 -0.75 16.70 -0.89
CA ASP A 455 0.26 17.40 -0.09
C ASP A 455 0.15 17.07 1.41
N HIS A 456 -1.07 16.69 1.89
CA HIS A 456 -1.36 16.41 3.31
C HIS A 456 -2.42 15.31 3.44
N LEU A 457 -2.15 14.13 2.91
CA LEU A 457 -3.10 13.02 2.84
C LEU A 457 -3.48 12.49 4.23
N ARG A 458 -4.79 12.56 4.57
CA ARG A 458 -5.38 12.08 5.82
C ARG A 458 -6.66 11.27 5.55
N VAL A 459 -6.50 10.01 5.23
CA VAL A 459 -7.62 9.08 4.98
C VAL A 459 -8.46 8.88 6.24
N SER A 460 -7.83 8.93 7.42
CA SER A 460 -8.54 8.84 8.72
C SER A 460 -9.58 9.95 8.95
N HIS A 461 -9.49 11.05 8.21
CA HIS A 461 -10.45 12.15 8.31
C HIS A 461 -11.65 12.03 7.35
N VAL A 462 -11.61 11.11 6.40
CA VAL A 462 -12.65 10.98 5.36
C VAL A 462 -13.99 10.56 5.93
N SER A 463 -14.00 9.67 6.93
CA SER A 463 -15.22 9.18 7.58
C SER A 463 -16.03 10.29 8.27
N ARG A 464 -15.37 11.37 8.70
CA ARG A 464 -16.02 12.51 9.40
C ARG A 464 -17.09 13.17 8.53
N SER A 465 -16.77 13.44 7.27
CA SER A 465 -17.74 14.05 6.34
C SER A 465 -18.89 13.11 5.99
N VAL A 466 -18.64 11.79 5.93
CA VAL A 466 -19.70 10.79 5.77
C VAL A 466 -20.59 10.76 7.02
N THR A 467 -20.01 10.75 8.21
CA THR A 467 -20.74 10.76 9.47
C THR A 467 -21.60 12.04 9.60
N GLU A 468 -21.05 13.20 9.27
CA GLU A 468 -21.77 14.48 9.27
C GLU A 468 -22.89 14.49 8.23
N TRP A 469 -22.69 13.87 7.05
CA TRP A 469 -23.75 13.72 6.05
C TRP A 469 -24.90 12.84 6.56
N LEU A 470 -24.60 11.76 7.29
CA LEU A 470 -25.61 10.92 7.94
C LEU A 470 -26.48 11.71 8.93
N ASP A 471 -25.94 12.75 9.57
CA ASP A 471 -26.67 13.61 10.50
C ASP A 471 -27.56 14.67 9.80
N CYS A 472 -27.33 14.89 8.49
CA CYS A 472 -28.10 15.88 7.71
C CYS A 472 -29.48 15.40 7.26
N VAL A 473 -29.93 14.21 7.64
CA VAL A 473 -31.30 13.76 7.32
C VAL A 473 -32.29 14.49 8.18
N ASP A 474 -32.95 15.48 7.58
CA ASP A 474 -33.95 16.32 8.24
C ASP A 474 -35.15 15.50 8.75
N SER A 475 -35.77 16.05 9.82
CA SER A 475 -37.01 15.56 10.33
C SER A 475 -38.23 15.78 9.41
N ASN A 476 -38.09 16.60 8.39
CA ASN A 476 -39.17 16.91 7.44
C ASN A 476 -39.07 16.03 6.18
N PRO A 477 -40.01 15.09 5.95
CA PRO A 477 -39.90 14.07 4.90
C PRO A 477 -40.29 14.61 3.52
N HIS A 478 -39.35 15.30 2.85
CA HIS A 478 -39.48 15.64 1.44
C HIS A 478 -38.72 14.63 0.57
N TYR A 479 -39.37 14.17 -0.50
CA TYR A 479 -38.72 13.24 -1.46
C TYR A 479 -37.43 13.79 -2.04
N GLN A 480 -37.38 15.07 -2.36
CA GLN A 480 -36.19 15.76 -2.87
C GLN A 480 -35.01 15.61 -1.92
N ASN A 481 -35.25 15.69 -0.61
CA ASN A 481 -34.23 15.52 0.40
C ASN A 481 -33.71 14.08 0.41
N ALA A 482 -34.59 13.08 0.33
CA ALA A 482 -34.20 11.67 0.31
C ALA A 482 -33.35 11.34 -0.94
N TYR A 483 -33.75 11.84 -2.12
CA TYR A 483 -32.98 11.66 -3.34
C TYR A 483 -31.60 12.32 -3.24
N THR A 484 -31.55 13.60 -2.88
CA THR A 484 -30.30 14.37 -2.74
C THR A 484 -29.40 13.74 -1.69
N TRP A 485 -30.01 13.23 -0.60
CA TRP A 485 -29.27 12.56 0.45
C TRP A 485 -28.60 11.26 -0.05
N LEU A 486 -29.34 10.38 -0.74
CA LEU A 486 -28.78 9.14 -1.28
C LEU A 486 -27.67 9.40 -2.31
N MET A 487 -27.86 10.41 -3.17
CA MET A 487 -26.86 10.84 -4.11
C MET A 487 -25.60 11.36 -3.40
N GLY A 488 -25.75 12.23 -2.40
CA GLY A 488 -24.65 12.76 -1.62
C GLY A 488 -23.92 11.68 -0.82
N PHE A 489 -24.67 10.72 -0.25
CA PHE A 489 -24.08 9.57 0.42
C PHE A 489 -23.24 8.71 -0.57
N SER A 490 -23.74 8.51 -1.80
CA SER A 490 -22.99 7.79 -2.82
C SER A 490 -21.67 8.51 -3.17
N ILE A 491 -21.72 9.83 -3.35
CA ILE A 491 -20.53 10.63 -3.68
C ILE A 491 -19.52 10.66 -2.52
N LEU A 492 -19.97 10.98 -1.31
CA LEU A 492 -19.08 11.11 -0.15
C LEU A 492 -18.56 9.75 0.34
N GLY A 493 -19.40 8.73 0.30
CA GLY A 493 -19.09 7.40 0.81
C GLY A 493 -18.22 6.56 -0.10
N TRP A 494 -18.21 6.80 -1.42
CA TRP A 494 -17.58 5.89 -2.38
C TRP A 494 -16.11 5.55 -2.10
N PRO A 495 -15.25 6.45 -1.66
CA PRO A 495 -13.87 6.08 -1.34
C PRO A 495 -13.75 5.02 -0.23
N LEU A 496 -14.70 5.02 0.72
CA LEU A 496 -14.69 4.12 1.88
C LEU A 496 -15.62 2.92 1.72
N MET A 497 -16.82 3.13 1.18
CA MET A 497 -17.92 2.17 1.10
C MET A 497 -18.34 1.90 -0.36
N PRO A 498 -17.44 1.36 -1.20
CA PRO A 498 -17.69 1.27 -2.63
C PRO A 498 -18.89 0.41 -3.00
N ARG A 499 -19.15 -0.70 -2.29
CA ARG A 499 -20.21 -1.66 -2.65
C ARG A 499 -21.60 -1.03 -2.55
N ILE A 500 -21.94 -0.46 -1.40
CA ILE A 500 -23.27 0.14 -1.20
C ILE A 500 -23.43 1.42 -2.02
N THR A 501 -22.38 2.23 -2.15
CA THR A 501 -22.48 3.51 -2.83
C THR A 501 -22.58 3.36 -4.35
N GLU A 502 -21.92 2.39 -4.98
CA GLU A 502 -22.10 2.05 -6.38
C GLU A 502 -23.49 1.46 -6.65
N ALA A 503 -23.97 0.56 -5.77
CA ALA A 503 -25.30 0.01 -5.88
C ALA A 503 -26.38 1.11 -5.82
N LEU A 504 -26.23 2.08 -4.91
CA LEU A 504 -27.11 3.24 -4.81
C LEU A 504 -27.01 4.15 -6.03
N TRP A 505 -25.78 4.41 -6.52
CA TRP A 505 -25.54 5.24 -7.68
C TRP A 505 -26.27 4.71 -8.91
N HIS A 506 -26.15 3.39 -9.17
CA HIS A 506 -26.87 2.72 -10.25
C HIS A 506 -28.40 2.70 -10.02
N TRP A 507 -28.85 2.49 -8.78
CA TRP A 507 -30.27 2.54 -8.45
C TRP A 507 -30.85 3.94 -8.70
N LEU A 508 -30.09 5.01 -8.43
CA LEU A 508 -30.45 6.40 -8.73
C LEU A 508 -30.46 6.70 -10.23
N GLY A 509 -30.05 5.78 -11.09
CA GLY A 509 -30.09 5.90 -12.55
C GLY A 509 -28.82 6.42 -13.19
N HIS A 510 -27.72 6.48 -12.46
CA HIS A 510 -26.43 6.87 -12.99
C HIS A 510 -25.66 5.66 -13.52
N GLU A 511 -24.73 5.90 -14.45
CA GLU A 511 -23.81 4.88 -14.97
C GLU A 511 -22.41 5.04 -14.35
N GLY A 512 -21.63 3.94 -14.37
CA GLY A 512 -20.28 3.93 -13.84
C GLY A 512 -20.23 4.12 -12.32
N HIS A 513 -19.15 4.69 -11.84
CA HIS A 513 -18.96 4.98 -10.42
C HIS A 513 -19.44 6.38 -10.03
N PRO A 514 -19.68 6.67 -8.74
CA PRO A 514 -20.03 8.00 -8.27
C PRO A 514 -19.00 9.05 -8.69
N ILE A 515 -19.45 10.13 -9.32
CA ILE A 515 -18.61 11.25 -9.75
C ILE A 515 -19.03 12.55 -9.10
N ALA A 516 -18.05 13.37 -8.73
CA ALA A 516 -18.28 14.62 -7.99
C ALA A 516 -19.00 15.70 -8.82
N ALA A 517 -18.81 15.70 -10.14
CA ALA A 517 -19.39 16.69 -11.06
C ALA A 517 -20.85 16.44 -11.40
N CYS A 518 -21.47 15.38 -10.90
CA CYS A 518 -22.80 14.99 -11.35
C CYS A 518 -23.90 15.67 -10.55
N ALA A 519 -24.36 16.82 -11.05
CA ALA A 519 -25.74 17.27 -10.88
C ALA A 519 -26.68 16.54 -11.87
N ALA A 520 -26.33 15.34 -12.31
CA ALA A 520 -27.10 14.56 -13.24
C ALA A 520 -28.47 14.24 -12.61
N ARG A 521 -29.51 14.74 -13.22
CA ARG A 521 -30.89 14.59 -12.76
C ARG A 521 -31.47 13.34 -13.42
N PRO A 522 -31.80 12.29 -12.68
CA PRO A 522 -32.63 11.25 -13.27
C PRO A 522 -33.98 11.86 -13.62
N SER A 523 -34.50 11.46 -14.79
CA SER A 523 -35.75 11.98 -15.32
C SER A 523 -37.00 11.42 -14.63
N SER A 524 -36.87 10.39 -13.79
CA SER A 524 -37.99 9.75 -13.09
C SER A 524 -37.54 8.99 -11.84
N VAL A 525 -38.45 8.87 -10.86
CA VAL A 525 -38.29 7.97 -9.71
C VAL A 525 -38.22 6.53 -10.20
N ARG A 526 -37.16 5.81 -9.85
CA ARG A 526 -37.13 4.37 -10.11
C ARG A 526 -38.01 3.64 -9.12
N SER A 527 -38.88 2.78 -9.64
CA SER A 527 -39.63 1.82 -8.85
C SER A 527 -38.65 0.67 -8.48
N GLY A 528 -38.65 0.24 -7.25
CA GLY A 528 -37.85 -0.88 -6.78
C GLY A 528 -37.28 -0.66 -5.38
N ARG A 529 -36.81 -1.75 -4.78
CA ARG A 529 -36.21 -1.70 -3.44
C ARG A 529 -34.89 -0.94 -3.48
N ILE A 530 -34.75 0.05 -2.63
CA ILE A 530 -33.48 0.77 -2.41
C ILE A 530 -32.42 -0.26 -1.96
N PRO A 531 -31.22 -0.27 -2.55
CA PRO A 531 -30.12 -1.09 -2.05
C PRO A 531 -29.87 -0.79 -0.57
N ARG A 532 -29.67 -1.83 0.22
CA ARG A 532 -29.36 -1.71 1.65
C ARG A 532 -27.90 -2.08 1.86
N ILE A 533 -27.32 -1.48 2.89
CA ILE A 533 -26.04 -1.94 3.35
C ILE A 533 -26.17 -3.37 3.84
N ASP A 534 -25.28 -4.23 3.39
CA ASP A 534 -25.14 -5.58 3.91
C ASP A 534 -24.54 -5.54 5.32
N GLY A 535 -24.77 -6.57 6.10
CA GLY A 535 -24.17 -6.73 7.40
C GLY A 535 -25.20 -6.85 8.53
N ARG A 536 -24.73 -7.38 9.64
CA ARG A 536 -25.42 -7.45 10.94
C ARG A 536 -24.52 -6.91 12.03
N SER A 537 -25.11 -6.61 13.18
CA SER A 537 -24.34 -6.28 14.38
C SER A 537 -23.44 -7.47 14.77
N LEU A 538 -22.20 -7.16 15.14
CA LEU A 538 -21.19 -8.11 15.56
C LEU A 538 -21.06 -8.17 17.07
N THR A 539 -20.68 -9.33 17.57
CA THR A 539 -20.29 -9.57 18.97
C THR A 539 -18.81 -10.00 19.04
N ALA A 540 -18.26 -10.04 20.23
CA ALA A 540 -16.88 -10.53 20.41
C ALA A 540 -16.73 -11.98 19.94
N ALA A 541 -17.75 -12.81 20.09
CA ALA A 541 -17.74 -14.21 19.63
C ALA A 541 -17.62 -14.35 18.10
N ASP A 542 -18.10 -13.37 17.34
CA ASP A 542 -18.07 -13.42 15.88
C ASP A 542 -16.65 -13.29 15.31
N ILE A 543 -15.78 -12.56 15.98
CA ILE A 543 -14.38 -12.35 15.55
C ILE A 543 -13.37 -13.15 16.38
N ASP A 544 -13.81 -13.92 17.37
CA ASP A 544 -12.95 -14.64 18.30
C ASP A 544 -11.98 -15.60 17.59
N GLY A 545 -12.43 -16.24 16.52
CA GLY A 545 -11.61 -17.12 15.68
C GLY A 545 -10.54 -16.41 14.87
N CYS A 546 -10.66 -15.08 14.66
CA CYS A 546 -9.68 -14.28 13.94
C CYS A 546 -8.58 -13.72 14.85
N LEU A 547 -8.73 -13.85 16.19
CA LEU A 547 -7.81 -13.23 17.15
C LEU A 547 -6.58 -14.10 17.41
N PRO A 548 -5.42 -13.47 17.74
CA PRO A 548 -4.18 -14.18 18.07
C PRO A 548 -4.36 -15.20 19.21
N GLY A 549 -3.68 -16.35 19.11
CA GLY A 549 -3.67 -17.39 20.14
C GLY A 549 -4.83 -18.36 20.13
N LYS A 550 -5.75 -18.23 19.17
CA LYS A 550 -6.88 -19.16 18.95
C LYS A 550 -6.82 -19.83 17.58
N VAL A 551 -5.62 -20.10 17.08
CA VAL A 551 -5.48 -20.97 15.90
C VAL A 551 -6.16 -22.28 16.26
N ALA A 552 -7.24 -22.60 15.52
CA ALA A 552 -7.91 -23.88 15.64
C ALA A 552 -6.89 -25.03 15.44
N PRO A 553 -7.07 -26.15 16.15
CA PRO A 553 -6.11 -27.24 16.20
C PRO A 553 -5.79 -27.85 14.85
#